data_63cc7953a796cfd8ebc58eeabd3c9e94
#
_entry.id   63cc7953a796cfd8ebc58eeabd3c9e94
#
_cell.length_a   1.000
_cell.length_b   1.000
_cell.length_c   1.000
_cell.angle_alpha   90.00
_cell.angle_beta   90.00
_cell.angle_gamma   90.00
#
_symmetry.space_group_name_H-M   'P 1'
#
loop_
_entity.id
_entity.type
_entity.pdbx_description
1 polymer ?
#
loop_
_entity_poly.entity_id
_entity_poly.type
_entity_poly.pdbx_seq_one_letter_code
_entity_poly.pdbx_strand_id
1 'polypeptide(L)'
;WHLNTKELSDISKAYDMKSYQGNGNDVFEVYKITNEAIIESKDNEIPIFLEFKNYRFSGQYEGDTQLYQPKEEIEEAKNNDPIKLAIENSVNHGLNADELEEIKNISLNEVNEAFKYAETQPWPDPEDALKEVYVSYPKENI
;
A
#
# COMPACT_ATOMS: atom_id res chain seq x y z
N TRP A 1 7.37 -15.39 10.65
CA TRP A 1 7.91 -15.39 9.28
C TRP A 1 7.39 -16.61 8.55
N HIS A 2 6.80 -16.44 7.37
CA HIS A 2 6.17 -17.54 6.61
C HIS A 2 7.14 -18.23 5.64
N LEU A 3 8.30 -17.64 5.41
CA LEU A 3 9.33 -18.16 4.52
C LEU A 3 10.69 -18.20 5.22
N ASN A 4 11.53 -19.17 4.86
CA ASN A 4 12.87 -19.32 5.41
C ASN A 4 13.93 -18.46 4.68
N THR A 5 13.54 -17.71 3.66
CA THR A 5 14.40 -16.72 3.03
C THR A 5 14.37 -15.41 3.81
N LYS A 6 15.51 -14.72 3.89
CA LYS A 6 15.61 -13.41 4.52
C LYS A 6 15.03 -12.31 3.63
N GLU A 7 15.24 -12.43 2.33
CA GLU A 7 14.81 -11.48 1.31
C GLU A 7 13.92 -12.20 0.30
N LEU A 8 12.76 -11.66 0.02
CA LEU A 8 11.86 -12.23 -1.00
C LEU A 8 12.46 -12.12 -2.41
N SER A 9 13.27 -11.08 -2.63
CA SER A 9 14.01 -10.90 -3.88
C SER A 9 15.00 -12.04 -4.18
N ASP A 10 15.38 -12.85 -3.20
CA ASP A 10 16.19 -14.06 -3.47
C ASP A 10 15.41 -15.09 -4.30
N ILE A 11 14.08 -15.09 -4.22
CA ILE A 11 13.22 -15.97 -5.02
C ILE A 11 13.34 -15.63 -6.52
N SER A 12 13.51 -14.36 -6.85
CA SER A 12 13.62 -13.89 -8.23
C SER A 12 14.83 -14.50 -8.95
N LYS A 13 15.90 -14.83 -8.20
CA LYS A 13 17.12 -15.45 -8.75
C LYS A 13 16.85 -16.83 -9.34
N ALA A 14 15.87 -17.57 -8.79
CA ALA A 14 15.49 -18.88 -9.32
C ALA A 14 14.85 -18.80 -10.72
N TYR A 15 14.38 -17.63 -11.09
CA TYR A 15 13.75 -17.32 -12.39
C TYR A 15 14.64 -16.46 -13.29
N ASP A 16 15.90 -16.24 -12.90
CA ASP A 16 16.84 -15.34 -13.59
C ASP A 16 16.28 -13.91 -13.77
N MET A 17 15.48 -13.46 -12.81
CA MET A 17 14.86 -12.14 -12.82
C MET A 17 15.74 -11.15 -12.04
N LYS A 18 15.99 -9.99 -12.64
CA LYS A 18 16.57 -8.85 -11.93
C LYS A 18 15.62 -8.37 -10.82
N SER A 19 16.18 -7.97 -9.69
CA SER A 19 15.39 -7.46 -8.57
C SER A 19 15.95 -6.15 -8.03
N TYR A 20 15.04 -5.31 -7.51
CA TYR A 20 15.35 -4.13 -6.73
C TYR A 20 14.68 -4.23 -5.36
N GLN A 21 15.31 -3.60 -4.38
CA GLN A 21 14.80 -3.51 -3.01
C GLN A 21 14.77 -2.06 -2.58
N GLY A 22 13.81 -1.71 -1.72
CA GLY A 22 13.71 -0.37 -1.15
C GLY A 22 12.86 -0.32 0.12
N ASN A 23 12.88 0.84 0.75
CA ASN A 23 12.04 1.15 1.90
C ASN A 23 10.61 1.45 1.43
N GLY A 24 9.66 0.54 1.72
CA GLY A 24 8.25 0.71 1.36
C GLY A 24 7.54 1.85 2.10
N ASN A 25 8.15 2.41 3.14
CA ASN A 25 7.63 3.56 3.87
C ASN A 25 8.06 4.90 3.26
N ASP A 26 9.05 4.93 2.37
CA ASP A 26 9.50 6.13 1.68
C ASP A 26 8.92 6.20 0.26
N VAL A 27 7.89 7.03 0.08
CA VAL A 27 7.20 7.18 -1.22
C VAL A 27 8.13 7.69 -2.33
N PHE A 28 9.12 8.51 -2.01
CA PHE A 28 10.07 9.03 -2.99
C PHE A 28 11.03 7.93 -3.46
N GLU A 29 11.50 7.09 -2.53
CA GLU A 29 12.33 5.94 -2.86
C GLU A 29 11.55 4.91 -3.69
N VAL A 30 10.31 4.59 -3.28
CA VAL A 30 9.41 3.70 -4.02
C VAL A 30 9.19 4.23 -5.44
N TYR A 31 8.89 5.53 -5.60
CA TYR A 31 8.69 6.15 -6.90
C TYR A 31 9.96 6.03 -7.77
N LYS A 32 11.11 6.38 -7.23
CA LYS A 32 12.40 6.33 -7.93
C LYS A 32 12.71 4.91 -8.43
N ILE A 33 12.71 3.94 -7.52
CA ILE A 33 13.05 2.54 -7.84
C ILE A 33 12.05 1.97 -8.85
N THR A 34 10.76 2.24 -8.67
CA THR A 34 9.72 1.74 -9.58
C THR A 34 9.88 2.33 -10.98
N ASN A 35 10.19 3.63 -11.08
CA ASN A 35 10.40 4.28 -12.38
C ASN A 35 11.65 3.73 -13.10
N GLU A 36 12.75 3.56 -12.38
CA GLU A 36 13.96 2.93 -12.92
C GLU A 36 13.68 1.51 -13.43
N ALA A 37 12.96 0.71 -12.66
CA ALA A 37 12.59 -0.65 -13.04
C ALA A 37 11.67 -0.70 -14.26
N ILE A 38 10.71 0.22 -14.37
CA ILE A 38 9.82 0.32 -15.54
C ILE A 38 10.60 0.65 -16.81
N ILE A 39 11.52 1.61 -16.73
CA ILE A 39 12.37 1.99 -17.87
C ILE A 39 13.20 0.78 -18.30
N GLU A 40 13.91 0.15 -17.36
CA GLU A 40 14.76 -0.99 -17.68
C GLU A 40 13.98 -2.19 -18.22
N SER A 41 12.80 -2.48 -17.64
CA SER A 41 11.93 -3.56 -18.10
C SER A 41 11.50 -3.35 -19.56
N LYS A 42 11.16 -2.11 -19.92
CA LYS A 42 10.77 -1.75 -21.29
C LYS A 42 11.93 -1.80 -22.27
N ASP A 43 13.09 -1.26 -21.88
CA ASP A 43 14.25 -1.15 -22.75
C ASP A 43 14.87 -2.52 -23.07
N ASN A 44 14.82 -3.44 -22.10
CA ASN A 44 15.44 -4.76 -22.23
C ASN A 44 14.43 -5.90 -22.45
N GLU A 45 13.11 -5.59 -22.45
CA GLU A 45 12.03 -6.58 -22.58
C GLU A 45 12.10 -7.72 -21.56
N ILE A 46 12.48 -7.37 -20.30
CA ILE A 46 12.65 -8.32 -19.20
C ILE A 46 11.66 -8.06 -18.05
N PRO A 47 11.22 -9.10 -17.32
CA PRO A 47 10.52 -8.91 -16.06
C PRO A 47 11.50 -8.44 -14.97
N ILE A 48 11.00 -7.59 -14.06
CA ILE A 48 11.76 -7.13 -12.89
C ILE A 48 10.95 -7.38 -11.63
N PHE A 49 11.61 -7.88 -10.60
CA PHE A 49 11.01 -8.12 -9.29
C PHE A 49 11.31 -6.93 -8.36
N LEU A 50 10.26 -6.37 -7.73
CA LEU A 50 10.41 -5.29 -6.76
C LEU A 50 10.01 -5.78 -5.37
N GLU A 51 10.87 -5.55 -4.38
CA GLU A 51 10.59 -5.82 -2.98
C GLU A 51 10.67 -4.52 -2.18
N PHE A 52 9.53 -4.12 -1.60
CA PHE A 52 9.45 -2.99 -0.70
C PHE A 52 9.05 -3.45 0.70
N LYS A 53 9.90 -3.16 1.69
CA LYS A 53 9.65 -3.53 3.08
C LYS A 53 8.85 -2.42 3.77
N ASN A 54 7.77 -2.82 4.42
CA ASN A 54 6.96 -1.95 5.25
C ASN A 54 6.53 -2.69 6.52
N TYR A 55 5.93 -1.97 7.46
CA TYR A 55 5.41 -2.53 8.70
C TYR A 55 3.96 -2.10 8.91
N ARG A 56 3.10 -3.05 9.26
CA ARG A 56 1.70 -2.79 9.59
C ARG A 56 1.55 -2.48 11.07
N PHE A 57 1.18 -1.26 11.41
CA PHE A 57 1.03 -0.81 12.81
C PHE A 57 -0.19 -1.39 13.50
N SER A 58 -1.27 -1.58 12.77
CA SER A 58 -2.54 -2.06 13.30
C SER A 58 -2.69 -3.55 13.15
N GLY A 59 -3.46 -4.17 14.03
CA GLY A 59 -3.83 -5.58 13.93
C GLY A 59 -4.59 -5.91 12.66
N GLN A 60 -4.95 -7.17 12.49
CA GLN A 60 -5.59 -7.65 11.26
C GLN A 60 -7.05 -7.18 11.18
N TYR A 61 -7.72 -7.02 12.29
CA TYR A 61 -9.12 -6.60 12.39
C TYR A 61 -9.32 -5.68 13.59
N GLU A 62 -10.47 -5.01 13.65
CA GLU A 62 -10.84 -4.18 14.79
C GLU A 62 -11.00 -5.06 16.04
N GLY A 63 -10.33 -4.68 17.12
CA GLY A 63 -10.26 -5.45 18.36
C GLY A 63 -9.15 -6.52 18.42
N ASP A 64 -8.29 -6.62 17.40
CA ASP A 64 -7.08 -7.46 17.45
C ASP A 64 -6.13 -6.95 18.54
N THR A 65 -5.82 -7.81 19.50
CA THR A 65 -4.97 -7.47 20.66
C THR A 65 -3.50 -7.34 20.31
N GLN A 66 -3.09 -7.74 19.13
CA GLN A 66 -1.70 -7.68 18.63
C GLN A 66 -0.65 -8.37 19.53
N LEU A 67 -1.04 -9.37 20.34
CA LEU A 67 -0.15 -10.07 21.26
C LEU A 67 1.00 -10.81 20.56
N TYR A 68 0.87 -11.05 19.27
CA TYR A 68 1.89 -11.67 18.41
C TYR A 68 2.96 -10.70 17.90
N GLN A 69 2.75 -9.38 18.07
CA GLN A 69 3.69 -8.34 17.66
C GLN A 69 4.39 -7.78 18.92
N PRO A 70 5.74 -7.81 18.97
CA PRO A 70 6.47 -7.14 20.04
C PRO A 70 6.17 -5.64 20.06
N LYS A 71 5.94 -5.09 21.25
CA LYS A 71 5.62 -3.66 21.41
C LYS A 71 6.75 -2.77 20.92
N GLU A 72 7.97 -3.22 21.15
CA GLU A 72 9.19 -2.52 20.75
C GLU A 72 9.27 -2.38 19.24
N GLU A 73 8.88 -3.42 18.47
CA GLU A 73 8.84 -3.38 17.01
C GLU A 73 7.77 -2.39 16.50
N ILE A 74 6.61 -2.35 17.16
CA ILE A 74 5.54 -1.42 16.80
C ILE A 74 5.99 0.03 17.03
N GLU A 75 6.63 0.32 18.16
CA GLU A 75 7.13 1.66 18.47
C GLU A 75 8.26 2.09 17.52
N GLU A 76 9.17 1.19 17.19
CA GLU A 76 10.21 1.45 16.20
C GLU A 76 9.60 1.72 14.81
N ALA A 77 8.61 0.93 14.41
CA ALA A 77 7.92 1.11 13.14
C ALA A 77 7.17 2.45 13.05
N LYS A 78 6.55 2.92 14.15
CA LYS A 78 5.90 4.24 14.22
C LYS A 78 6.87 5.41 14.04
N ASN A 79 8.15 5.24 14.38
CA ASN A 79 9.16 6.24 14.09
C ASN A 79 9.45 6.37 12.59
N ASN A 80 9.17 5.30 11.83
CA ASN A 80 9.29 5.23 10.37
C ASN A 80 7.92 5.30 9.68
N ASP A 81 6.96 6.03 10.27
CA ASP A 81 5.64 6.25 9.67
C ASP A 81 5.77 6.85 8.26
N PRO A 82 5.18 6.24 7.23
CA PRO A 82 5.31 6.71 5.85
C PRO A 82 4.77 8.12 5.63
N ILE A 83 3.72 8.53 6.37
CA ILE A 83 3.18 9.89 6.27
C ILE A 83 4.18 10.90 6.87
N LYS A 84 4.79 10.57 8.01
CA LYS A 84 5.82 11.40 8.64
C LYS A 84 7.03 11.56 7.71
N LEU A 85 7.53 10.46 7.16
CA LEU A 85 8.64 10.49 6.20
C LEU A 85 8.28 11.29 4.94
N ALA A 86 7.05 11.13 4.42
CA ALA A 86 6.60 11.88 3.25
C ALA A 86 6.55 13.39 3.53
N ILE A 87 6.08 13.81 4.70
CA ILE A 87 6.06 15.22 5.11
C ILE A 87 7.50 15.77 5.19
N GLU A 88 8.39 15.08 5.91
CA GLU A 88 9.78 15.48 6.08
C GLU A 88 10.51 15.59 4.72
N ASN A 89 10.34 14.60 3.84
CA ASN A 89 10.95 14.60 2.51
C ASN A 89 10.33 15.65 1.58
N SER A 90 9.02 15.92 1.69
CA SER A 90 8.34 16.93 0.89
C SER A 90 8.85 18.34 1.17
N VAL A 91 9.14 18.66 2.43
CA VAL A 91 9.77 19.94 2.80
C VAL A 91 11.16 20.07 2.16
N ASN A 92 11.94 18.99 2.13
CA ASN A 92 13.24 18.96 1.45
C ASN A 92 13.13 19.15 -0.07
N HIS A 93 11.96 18.87 -0.66
CA HIS A 93 11.65 19.05 -2.07
C HIS A 93 10.91 20.36 -2.38
N GLY A 94 10.79 21.25 -1.40
CA GLY A 94 10.33 22.62 -1.60
C GLY A 94 8.84 22.87 -1.33
N LEU A 95 8.11 21.87 -0.82
CA LEU A 95 6.76 22.09 -0.29
C LEU A 95 6.85 22.80 1.08
N ASN A 96 5.94 23.73 1.35
CA ASN A 96 5.89 24.35 2.66
C ASN A 96 4.96 23.59 3.63
N ALA A 97 5.11 23.87 4.93
CA ALA A 97 4.35 23.17 5.95
C ALA A 97 2.84 23.49 5.89
N ASP A 98 2.48 24.68 5.46
CA ASP A 98 1.07 25.10 5.37
C ASP A 98 0.34 24.34 4.24
N GLU A 99 1.00 24.12 3.10
CA GLU A 99 0.47 23.31 1.99
C GLU A 99 0.25 21.85 2.42
N LEU A 100 1.17 21.29 3.19
CA LEU A 100 1.05 19.92 3.70
C LEU A 100 -0.08 19.77 4.72
N GLU A 101 -0.28 20.75 5.60
CA GLU A 101 -1.38 20.74 6.55
C GLU A 101 -2.73 20.97 5.84
N GLU A 102 -2.77 21.78 4.79
CA GLU A 102 -3.97 21.95 3.95
C GLU A 102 -4.35 20.62 3.27
N ILE A 103 -3.41 19.90 2.65
CA ILE A 103 -3.64 18.59 2.04
C ILE A 103 -4.20 17.60 3.07
N LYS A 104 -3.64 17.57 4.27
CA LYS A 104 -4.10 16.72 5.36
C LYS A 104 -5.54 17.03 5.77
N ASN A 105 -5.87 18.32 5.90
CA ASN A 105 -7.21 18.76 6.27
C ASN A 105 -8.24 18.45 5.19
N ILE A 106 -7.89 18.63 3.91
CA ILE A 106 -8.74 18.24 2.77
C ILE A 106 -9.01 16.74 2.82
N SER A 107 -7.97 15.92 2.95
CA SER A 107 -8.11 14.45 2.99
C SER A 107 -8.96 13.99 4.17
N LEU A 108 -8.77 14.59 5.36
CA LEU A 108 -9.57 14.27 6.54
C LEU A 108 -11.04 14.64 6.33
N ASN A 109 -11.31 15.79 5.72
CA ASN A 109 -12.68 16.22 5.44
C ASN A 109 -13.34 15.27 4.42
N GLU A 110 -12.66 14.88 3.35
CA GLU A 110 -13.19 13.93 2.36
C GLU A 110 -13.58 12.59 3.01
N VAL A 111 -12.73 12.05 3.90
CA VAL A 111 -13.04 10.82 4.64
C VAL A 111 -14.27 11.01 5.52
N ASN A 112 -14.36 12.12 6.28
CA ASN A 112 -15.50 12.39 7.14
C ASN A 112 -16.81 12.55 6.37
N GLU A 113 -16.78 13.22 5.22
CA GLU A 113 -17.95 13.35 4.35
C GLU A 113 -18.36 12.00 3.73
N ALA A 114 -17.39 11.15 3.37
CA ALA A 114 -17.66 9.81 2.88
C ALA A 114 -18.36 8.94 3.96
N PHE A 115 -17.92 9.02 5.22
CA PHE A 115 -18.59 8.36 6.34
C PHE A 115 -20.03 8.85 6.53
N LYS A 116 -20.24 10.16 6.58
CA LYS A 116 -21.58 10.74 6.71
C LYS A 116 -22.49 10.31 5.55
N TYR A 117 -21.94 10.31 4.33
CA TYR A 117 -22.68 9.85 3.16
C TYR A 117 -23.09 8.39 3.32
N ALA A 118 -22.18 7.50 3.71
CA ALA A 118 -22.46 6.07 3.89
C ALA A 118 -23.53 5.83 4.96
N GLU A 119 -23.51 6.57 6.09
CA GLU A 119 -24.51 6.47 7.16
C GLU A 119 -25.93 6.86 6.70
N THR A 120 -26.05 7.71 5.68
CA THR A 120 -27.35 8.12 5.13
C THR A 120 -27.89 7.19 4.06
N GLN A 121 -27.10 6.23 3.60
CA GLN A 121 -27.54 5.30 2.57
C GLN A 121 -28.43 4.18 3.13
N PRO A 122 -29.36 3.65 2.33
CA PRO A 122 -30.16 2.51 2.73
C PRO A 122 -29.27 1.26 2.88
N TRP A 123 -29.68 0.36 3.76
CA TRP A 123 -29.04 -0.95 3.83
C TRP A 123 -29.21 -1.71 2.51
N PRO A 124 -28.22 -2.53 2.10
CA PRO A 124 -28.35 -3.38 0.92
C PRO A 124 -29.56 -4.31 1.04
N ASP A 125 -30.21 -4.61 -0.09
CA ASP A 125 -31.25 -5.64 -0.12
C ASP A 125 -30.60 -7.01 0.16
N PRO A 126 -31.20 -7.86 1.03
CA PRO A 126 -30.68 -9.20 1.29
C PRO A 126 -30.45 -10.05 0.02
N GLU A 127 -31.23 -9.83 -1.04
CA GLU A 127 -31.07 -10.51 -2.32
C GLU A 127 -29.77 -10.10 -3.04
N ASP A 128 -29.20 -8.94 -2.74
CA ASP A 128 -27.95 -8.48 -3.35
C ASP A 128 -26.76 -9.35 -2.96
N ALA A 129 -26.83 -10.07 -1.85
CA ALA A 129 -25.81 -11.04 -1.45
C ALA A 129 -25.61 -12.18 -2.45
N LEU A 130 -26.58 -12.43 -3.32
CA LEU A 130 -26.55 -13.48 -4.35
C LEU A 130 -26.21 -12.92 -5.75
N LYS A 131 -26.10 -11.59 -5.89
CA LYS A 131 -25.80 -10.92 -7.13
C LYS A 131 -24.29 -10.70 -7.28
N GLU A 132 -23.83 -10.60 -8.50
CA GLU A 132 -22.45 -10.21 -8.84
C GLU A 132 -21.34 -11.08 -8.21
N VAL A 133 -21.68 -12.28 -7.74
CA VAL A 133 -20.70 -13.22 -7.19
C VAL A 133 -19.71 -13.68 -8.25
N TYR A 134 -20.19 -13.81 -9.50
CA TYR A 134 -19.39 -14.17 -10.68
C TYR A 134 -19.70 -13.24 -11.85
N VAL A 135 -18.70 -13.02 -12.69
CA VAL A 135 -18.92 -12.32 -13.96
C VAL A 135 -19.83 -13.21 -14.85
N SER A 136 -21.03 -12.72 -15.17
CA SER A 136 -21.89 -13.37 -16.16
C SER A 136 -21.37 -13.01 -17.55
N TYR A 137 -20.82 -13.98 -18.24
CA TYR A 137 -20.54 -13.82 -19.67
C TYR A 137 -21.86 -13.84 -20.45
N PRO A 138 -22.04 -12.98 -21.48
CA PRO A 138 -23.15 -13.11 -22.40
C PRO A 138 -23.14 -14.55 -22.95
N LYS A 139 -24.26 -15.24 -22.85
CA LYS A 139 -24.39 -16.53 -23.54
C LYS A 139 -24.26 -16.24 -25.04
N GLU A 140 -23.14 -16.61 -25.61
CA GLU A 140 -23.06 -16.67 -27.07
C GLU A 140 -24.16 -17.62 -27.53
N ASN A 141 -25.07 -17.10 -28.36
CA ASN A 141 -26.06 -17.93 -29.01
C ASN A 141 -25.30 -18.87 -29.95
N ILE A 142 -25.08 -20.10 -29.48
CA ILE A 142 -24.61 -21.22 -30.31
C ILE A 142 -25.81 -21.76 -31.08
#